data_aa1b8318c7ecfd1bad076f5120193be1
#
_entry.id   aa1b8318c7ecfd1bad076f5120193be1
#
_cell.length_a   1.000
_cell.length_b   1.000
_cell.length_c   1.000
_cell.angle_alpha   90.00
_cell.angle_beta   90.00
_cell.angle_gamma   90.00
#
_symmetry.space_group_name_H-M   'P 1'
#
loop_
_entity.id
_entity.type
_entity.pdbx_description
1 polymer ?
#
loop_
_entity_poly.entity_id
_entity_poly.type
_entity_poly.pdbx_seq_one_letter_code
_entity_poly.pdbx_strand_id
1 'polypeptide(L)'
;YTQDPELYRVLSDTAKDMIAAAEEDGRISSYTRETEFDGWDMWARKYVMLGLLYFVEICHEEELAAKALYTAKREADTILAAVGEGEGKKEITKTARMWAGVASSSVLEPIMCIYHLTGEKKYLDFASYIVRSGGSSVQNIFEDAYRDELPLCRYKVLKAYEIISCFEGLLEYYRATGIEKWRVSAINLGRRIR
;
A
#
# COMPACT_ATOMS: atom_id res chain seq x y z
N TYR A 1 19.40 -9.18 -7.15
CA TYR A 1 20.52 -8.40 -7.76
C TYR A 1 21.86 -9.03 -7.45
N THR A 2 22.19 -9.27 -6.20
CA THR A 2 23.51 -9.78 -5.78
C THR A 2 23.68 -11.28 -5.99
N GLN A 3 22.58 -12.04 -6.05
CA GLN A 3 22.56 -13.51 -6.04
C GLN A 3 23.34 -14.11 -4.84
N ASP A 4 23.44 -13.35 -3.75
CA ASP A 4 24.13 -13.74 -2.54
C ASP A 4 23.27 -14.78 -1.77
N PRO A 5 23.75 -16.01 -1.54
CA PRO A 5 22.97 -17.05 -0.90
C PRO A 5 22.70 -16.77 0.58
N GLU A 6 23.56 -16.03 1.26
CA GLU A 6 23.34 -15.65 2.67
C GLU A 6 22.23 -14.62 2.80
N LEU A 7 22.20 -13.60 1.91
CA LEU A 7 21.09 -12.65 1.86
C LEU A 7 19.77 -13.32 1.50
N TYR A 8 19.79 -14.27 0.56
CA TYR A 8 18.59 -15.04 0.23
C TYR A 8 18.09 -15.85 1.43
N ARG A 9 19.00 -16.50 2.18
CA ARG A 9 18.65 -17.24 3.39
C ARG A 9 17.99 -16.32 4.42
N VAL A 10 18.56 -15.14 4.68
CA VAL A 10 17.98 -14.17 5.63
C VAL A 10 16.58 -13.74 5.19
N LEU A 11 16.38 -13.44 3.89
CA LEU A 11 15.06 -13.07 3.35
C LEU A 11 14.05 -14.21 3.48
N SER A 12 14.48 -15.45 3.17
CA SER A 12 13.63 -16.65 3.29
C SER A 12 13.21 -16.90 4.75
N ASP A 13 14.16 -16.81 5.69
CA ASP A 13 13.86 -17.00 7.12
C ASP A 13 12.92 -15.88 7.62
N THR A 14 13.18 -14.63 7.23
CA THR A 14 12.30 -13.50 7.57
C THR A 14 10.88 -13.69 7.01
N ALA A 15 10.73 -14.14 5.76
CA ALA A 15 9.42 -14.41 5.19
C ALA A 15 8.69 -15.53 5.93
N LYS A 16 9.39 -16.61 6.34
CA LYS A 16 8.83 -17.69 7.16
C LYS A 16 8.36 -17.17 8.52
N ASP A 17 9.14 -16.31 9.16
CA ASP A 17 8.78 -15.71 10.46
C ASP A 17 7.55 -14.79 10.30
N MET A 18 7.47 -13.99 9.24
CA MET A 18 6.30 -13.15 8.95
C MET A 18 5.05 -14.00 8.71
N ILE A 19 5.17 -15.10 7.96
CA ILE A 19 4.06 -16.03 7.71
C ILE A 19 3.60 -16.67 9.04
N ALA A 20 4.54 -17.07 9.89
CA ALA A 20 4.24 -17.68 11.18
C ALA A 20 3.64 -16.68 12.19
N ALA A 21 3.93 -15.39 12.05
CA ALA A 21 3.40 -14.33 12.91
C ALA A 21 1.95 -13.92 12.56
N ALA A 22 1.40 -14.38 11.42
CA ALA A 22 0.04 -14.07 11.03
C ALA A 22 -0.97 -14.66 12.01
N GLU A 23 -1.91 -13.84 12.48
CA GLU A 23 -3.04 -14.28 13.28
C GLU A 23 -3.99 -15.17 12.46
N GLU A 24 -4.94 -15.84 13.14
CA GLU A 24 -5.86 -16.78 12.48
C GLU A 24 -6.66 -16.14 11.32
N ASP A 25 -7.01 -14.87 11.42
CA ASP A 25 -7.69 -14.13 10.34
C ASP A 25 -6.75 -13.57 9.27
N GLY A 26 -5.44 -13.69 9.45
CA GLY A 26 -4.39 -13.25 8.52
C GLY A 26 -3.74 -11.92 8.90
N ARG A 27 -4.16 -11.29 9.99
CA ARG A 27 -3.61 -10.02 10.45
C ARG A 27 -2.17 -10.16 10.91
N ILE A 28 -1.33 -9.19 10.52
CA ILE A 28 0.05 -9.02 10.99
C ILE A 28 0.24 -7.56 11.40
N SER A 29 0.14 -7.28 12.69
CA SER A 29 0.29 -5.93 13.23
C SER A 29 0.93 -5.95 14.61
N SER A 30 1.71 -4.90 14.91
CA SER A 30 2.22 -4.63 16.24
C SER A 30 1.23 -3.86 17.13
N TYR A 31 0.11 -3.42 16.57
CA TYR A 31 -0.97 -2.76 17.30
C TYR A 31 -1.95 -3.79 17.85
N THR A 32 -2.59 -3.50 18.97
CA THR A 32 -3.69 -4.32 19.49
C THR A 32 -4.97 -4.12 18.67
N ARG A 33 -5.96 -4.99 18.82
CA ARG A 33 -7.25 -4.88 18.12
C ARG A 33 -7.99 -3.58 18.44
N GLU A 34 -7.81 -3.06 19.65
CA GLU A 34 -8.46 -1.81 20.09
C GLU A 34 -7.79 -0.57 19.51
N THR A 35 -6.53 -0.68 19.12
CA THR A 35 -5.71 0.45 18.63
C THR A 35 -5.33 0.34 17.16
N GLU A 36 -5.71 -0.74 16.48
CA GLU A 36 -5.44 -0.90 15.05
C GLU A 36 -6.15 0.15 14.20
N PHE A 37 -5.66 0.33 12.98
CA PHE A 37 -6.10 1.38 12.06
C PHE A 37 -6.00 2.77 12.67
N ASP A 38 -4.89 3.02 13.36
CA ASP A 38 -4.50 4.31 13.91
C ASP A 38 -2.96 4.45 13.89
N GLY A 39 -2.45 5.65 14.10
CA GLY A 39 -1.01 5.91 14.15
C GLY A 39 -0.28 5.42 12.89
N TRP A 40 0.67 4.52 13.08
CA TRP A 40 1.50 3.93 12.02
C TRP A 40 1.08 2.51 11.62
N ASP A 41 -0.04 2.01 12.10
CA ASP A 41 -0.47 0.63 11.84
C ASP A 41 -0.57 0.31 10.34
N MET A 42 -1.32 1.12 9.59
CA MET A 42 -1.46 0.94 8.13
C MET A 42 -0.12 1.06 7.39
N TRP A 43 0.75 1.94 7.84
CA TRP A 43 2.10 2.08 7.29
C TRP A 43 2.95 0.84 7.53
N ALA A 44 2.91 0.26 8.74
CA ALA A 44 3.61 -0.99 9.05
C ALA A 44 3.07 -2.15 8.22
N ARG A 45 1.74 -2.30 8.13
CA ARG A 45 1.06 -3.33 7.32
C ARG A 45 1.43 -3.23 5.83
N LYS A 46 1.57 -2.01 5.30
CA LYS A 46 2.08 -1.79 3.94
C LYS A 46 3.40 -2.53 3.72
N TYR A 47 4.36 -2.34 4.62
CA TYR A 47 5.70 -2.93 4.47
C TYR A 47 5.72 -4.43 4.72
N VAL A 48 4.86 -4.95 5.59
CA VAL A 48 4.65 -6.40 5.73
C VAL A 48 4.21 -6.99 4.39
N MET A 49 3.17 -6.41 3.77
CA MET A 49 2.68 -6.89 2.47
C MET A 49 3.76 -6.76 1.38
N LEU A 50 4.44 -5.61 1.27
CA LEU A 50 5.49 -5.41 0.26
C LEU A 50 6.65 -6.38 0.44
N GLY A 51 7.09 -6.61 1.68
CA GLY A 51 8.16 -7.57 1.98
C GLY A 51 7.81 -8.97 1.50
N LEU A 52 6.60 -9.45 1.79
CA LEU A 52 6.11 -10.74 1.32
C LEU A 52 5.97 -10.81 -0.20
N LEU A 53 5.43 -9.75 -0.84
CA LEU A 53 5.22 -9.70 -2.29
C LEU A 53 6.55 -9.65 -3.06
N TYR A 54 7.52 -8.86 -2.62
CA TYR A 54 8.85 -8.85 -3.23
C TYR A 54 9.61 -10.16 -3.01
N PHE A 55 9.37 -10.83 -1.86
CA PHE A 55 9.91 -12.16 -1.64
C PHE A 55 9.32 -13.17 -2.63
N VAL A 56 8.03 -13.10 -2.96
CA VAL A 56 7.40 -13.97 -3.98
C VAL A 56 8.15 -13.90 -5.32
N GLU A 57 8.61 -12.72 -5.73
CA GLU A 57 9.30 -12.52 -7.01
C GLU A 57 10.67 -13.22 -7.08
N ILE A 58 11.33 -13.41 -5.94
CA ILE A 58 12.69 -13.98 -5.87
C ILE A 58 12.72 -15.39 -5.26
N CYS A 59 11.60 -15.87 -4.76
CA CYS A 59 11.52 -17.16 -4.06
C CYS A 59 11.70 -18.33 -5.04
N HIS A 60 12.64 -19.22 -4.72
CA HIS A 60 12.91 -20.43 -5.52
C HIS A 60 12.03 -21.64 -5.13
N GLU A 61 11.29 -21.53 -4.01
CA GLU A 61 10.44 -22.57 -3.46
C GLU A 61 8.96 -22.23 -3.74
N GLU A 62 8.34 -22.89 -4.70
CA GLU A 62 6.94 -22.62 -5.10
C GLU A 62 5.96 -22.62 -3.93
N GLU A 63 6.08 -23.60 -3.02
CA GLU A 63 5.19 -23.70 -1.86
C GLU A 63 5.36 -22.51 -0.90
N LEU A 64 6.60 -22.07 -0.68
CA LEU A 64 6.88 -20.93 0.17
C LEU A 64 6.41 -19.61 -0.48
N ALA A 65 6.62 -19.46 -1.79
CA ALA A 65 6.11 -18.31 -2.54
C ALA A 65 4.58 -18.25 -2.47
N ALA A 66 3.90 -19.38 -2.65
CA ALA A 66 2.44 -19.46 -2.54
C ALA A 66 1.95 -19.08 -1.12
N LYS A 67 2.64 -19.54 -0.08
CA LYS A 67 2.33 -19.17 1.32
C LYS A 67 2.54 -17.67 1.57
N ALA A 68 3.63 -17.09 1.06
CA ALA A 68 3.90 -15.66 1.20
C ALA A 68 2.81 -14.81 0.51
N LEU A 69 2.43 -15.16 -0.72
CA LEU A 69 1.34 -14.49 -1.43
C LEU A 69 0.01 -14.66 -0.69
N TYR A 70 -0.31 -15.86 -0.22
CA TYR A 70 -1.52 -16.13 0.55
C TYR A 70 -1.56 -15.27 1.82
N THR A 71 -0.46 -15.17 2.55
CA THR A 71 -0.36 -14.36 3.77
C THR A 71 -0.55 -12.87 3.48
N ALA A 72 0.11 -12.33 2.42
CA ALA A 72 -0.08 -10.94 2.01
C ALA A 72 -1.54 -10.65 1.62
N LYS A 73 -2.21 -11.59 0.93
CA LYS A 73 -3.64 -11.47 0.60
C LYS A 73 -4.52 -11.45 1.84
N ARG A 74 -4.26 -12.32 2.81
CA ARG A 74 -5.01 -12.38 4.05
C ARG A 74 -4.87 -11.08 4.85
N GLU A 75 -3.66 -10.53 4.93
CA GLU A 75 -3.42 -9.22 5.54
C GLU A 75 -4.19 -8.11 4.82
N ALA A 76 -4.16 -8.08 3.49
CA ALA A 76 -4.96 -7.14 2.72
C ALA A 76 -6.47 -7.31 2.98
N ASP A 77 -6.96 -8.53 3.06
CA ASP A 77 -8.38 -8.82 3.30
C ASP A 77 -8.86 -8.31 4.67
N THR A 78 -8.01 -8.35 5.72
CA THR A 78 -8.34 -7.74 7.02
C THR A 78 -8.49 -6.22 6.91
N ILE A 79 -7.64 -5.58 6.08
CA ILE A 79 -7.75 -4.14 5.80
C ILE A 79 -9.06 -3.84 5.05
N LEU A 80 -9.35 -4.58 3.98
CA LEU A 80 -10.55 -4.40 3.18
C LEU A 80 -11.84 -4.62 3.99
N ALA A 81 -11.79 -5.48 5.00
CA ALA A 81 -12.92 -5.72 5.88
C ALA A 81 -13.24 -4.52 6.77
N ALA A 82 -12.22 -3.83 7.29
CA ALA A 82 -12.36 -2.76 8.28
C ALA A 82 -12.32 -1.34 7.69
N VAL A 83 -11.71 -1.18 6.52
CA VAL A 83 -11.45 0.13 5.87
C VAL A 83 -12.15 0.20 4.53
N GLY A 84 -12.78 1.34 4.22
CA GLY A 84 -13.48 1.51 2.94
C GLY A 84 -14.69 2.42 3.03
N GLU A 85 -15.55 2.31 2.01
CA GLU A 85 -16.90 2.89 2.00
C GLU A 85 -17.89 1.91 2.61
N GLY A 86 -18.85 2.40 3.35
CA GLY A 86 -19.94 1.62 3.93
C GLY A 86 -20.05 1.70 5.45
N GLU A 87 -21.17 1.20 5.96
CA GLU A 87 -21.46 1.21 7.39
C GLU A 87 -20.43 0.36 8.16
N GLY A 88 -19.94 0.88 9.27
CA GLY A 88 -18.98 0.20 10.14
C GLY A 88 -17.52 0.25 9.67
N LYS A 89 -17.22 0.77 8.46
CA LYS A 89 -15.85 0.90 7.97
C LYS A 89 -15.25 2.26 8.28
N LYS A 90 -13.93 2.27 8.56
CA LYS A 90 -13.16 3.51 8.67
C LYS A 90 -12.79 4.02 7.28
N GLU A 91 -12.86 5.34 7.08
CA GLU A 91 -12.28 5.96 5.88
C GLU A 91 -10.75 5.82 5.90
N ILE A 92 -10.13 5.47 4.78
CA ILE A 92 -8.66 5.26 4.69
C ILE A 92 -7.86 6.46 5.22
N THR A 93 -8.30 7.68 4.89
CA THR A 93 -7.65 8.93 5.32
C THR A 93 -7.81 9.23 6.81
N LYS A 94 -8.61 8.45 7.54
CA LYS A 94 -8.84 8.55 8.98
C LYS A 94 -8.20 7.41 9.79
N THR A 95 -7.46 6.52 9.14
CA THR A 95 -6.77 5.41 9.80
C THR A 95 -5.36 5.76 10.28
N ALA A 96 -4.97 7.03 10.20
CA ALA A 96 -3.78 7.59 10.83
C ALA A 96 -4.10 8.99 11.34
N ARG A 97 -3.82 9.28 12.61
CA ARG A 97 -4.06 10.61 13.20
C ARG A 97 -3.14 11.67 12.65
N MET A 98 -1.95 11.29 12.19
CA MET A 98 -0.93 12.21 11.70
C MET A 98 -0.93 12.29 10.17
N TRP A 99 -0.43 13.42 9.67
CA TRP A 99 -0.23 13.64 8.22
C TRP A 99 -1.50 13.45 7.39
N ALA A 100 -2.67 13.72 8.01
CA ALA A 100 -3.98 13.69 7.35
C ALA A 100 -4.24 12.39 6.53
N GLY A 101 -3.72 11.25 7.01
CA GLY A 101 -3.97 9.93 6.44
C GLY A 101 -3.12 9.55 5.22
N VAL A 102 -2.16 10.38 4.80
CA VAL A 102 -1.29 10.08 3.64
C VAL A 102 -0.53 8.76 3.86
N ALA A 103 -0.01 8.52 5.07
CA ALA A 103 0.69 7.28 5.39
C ALA A 103 -0.19 6.05 5.13
N SER A 104 -1.46 6.09 5.52
CA SER A 104 -2.40 4.98 5.31
C SER A 104 -2.75 4.78 3.83
N SER A 105 -2.91 5.86 3.08
CA SER A 105 -3.24 5.79 1.65
C SER A 105 -2.13 5.15 0.80
N SER A 106 -0.91 5.08 1.32
CA SER A 106 0.22 4.42 0.65
C SER A 106 0.09 2.90 0.52
N VAL A 107 -0.86 2.26 1.23
CA VAL A 107 -1.18 0.83 1.01
C VAL A 107 -1.72 0.56 -0.40
N LEU A 108 -2.04 1.60 -1.17
CA LEU A 108 -2.39 1.49 -2.58
C LEU A 108 -1.38 0.64 -3.36
N GLU A 109 -0.08 0.77 -3.07
CA GLU A 109 0.98 0.02 -3.75
C GLU A 109 0.86 -1.50 -3.54
N PRO A 110 0.93 -2.07 -2.32
CA PRO A 110 0.82 -3.51 -2.15
C PRO A 110 -0.56 -4.06 -2.56
N ILE A 111 -1.64 -3.31 -2.41
CA ILE A 111 -2.96 -3.71 -2.90
C ILE A 111 -2.95 -3.89 -4.42
N MET A 112 -2.30 -2.98 -5.15
CA MET A 112 -2.16 -3.12 -6.60
C MET A 112 -1.21 -4.24 -7.00
N CYS A 113 -0.11 -4.46 -6.26
CA CYS A 113 0.78 -5.60 -6.48
C CYS A 113 0.01 -6.94 -6.32
N ILE A 114 -0.84 -7.07 -5.29
CA ILE A 114 -1.70 -8.25 -5.12
C ILE A 114 -2.66 -8.38 -6.30
N TYR A 115 -3.27 -7.30 -6.77
CA TYR A 115 -4.14 -7.32 -7.95
C TYR A 115 -3.40 -7.83 -9.19
N HIS A 116 -2.20 -7.32 -9.47
CA HIS A 116 -1.40 -7.75 -10.62
C HIS A 116 -1.05 -9.24 -10.58
N LEU A 117 -0.80 -9.79 -9.40
CA LEU A 117 -0.47 -11.21 -9.22
C LEU A 117 -1.69 -12.13 -9.28
N THR A 118 -2.89 -11.64 -8.94
CA THR A 118 -4.06 -12.50 -8.72
C THR A 118 -5.22 -12.24 -9.68
N GLY A 119 -5.34 -11.02 -10.21
CA GLY A 119 -6.50 -10.57 -10.99
C GLY A 119 -7.78 -10.41 -10.16
N GLU A 120 -7.73 -10.53 -8.83
CA GLU A 120 -8.93 -10.47 -7.98
C GLU A 120 -9.50 -9.06 -7.90
N LYS A 121 -10.65 -8.87 -8.49
CA LYS A 121 -11.33 -7.56 -8.65
C LYS A 121 -11.49 -6.77 -7.35
N LYS A 122 -11.66 -7.43 -6.21
CA LYS A 122 -11.82 -6.75 -4.90
C LYS A 122 -10.67 -5.81 -4.57
N TYR A 123 -9.43 -6.15 -4.97
CA TYR A 123 -8.25 -5.32 -4.75
C TYR A 123 -8.25 -4.09 -5.67
N LEU A 124 -8.64 -4.24 -6.93
CA LEU A 124 -8.81 -3.11 -7.84
C LEU A 124 -9.93 -2.17 -7.39
N ASP A 125 -11.04 -2.71 -6.89
CA ASP A 125 -12.16 -1.92 -6.36
C ASP A 125 -11.71 -1.12 -5.13
N PHE A 126 -10.94 -1.74 -4.21
CA PHE A 126 -10.40 -1.05 -3.05
C PHE A 126 -9.34 -0.01 -3.42
N ALA A 127 -8.45 -0.31 -4.38
CA ALA A 127 -7.51 0.66 -4.93
C ALA A 127 -8.24 1.87 -5.54
N SER A 128 -9.32 1.63 -6.29
CA SER A 128 -10.17 2.69 -6.86
C SER A 128 -10.79 3.56 -5.77
N TYR A 129 -11.19 2.97 -4.65
CA TYR A 129 -11.64 3.72 -3.47
C TYR A 129 -10.52 4.61 -2.90
N ILE A 130 -9.30 4.08 -2.71
CA ILE A 130 -8.17 4.86 -2.20
C ILE A 130 -7.87 6.04 -3.12
N VAL A 131 -7.86 5.83 -4.44
CA VAL A 131 -7.62 6.90 -5.41
C VAL A 131 -8.72 7.97 -5.35
N ARG A 132 -10.00 7.57 -5.25
CA ARG A 132 -11.12 8.51 -5.08
C ARG A 132 -11.05 9.29 -3.76
N SER A 133 -10.53 8.70 -2.69
CA SER A 133 -10.35 9.37 -1.40
C SER A 133 -9.31 10.49 -1.42
N GLY A 134 -8.52 10.57 -2.50
CA GLY A 134 -7.59 11.66 -2.74
C GLY A 134 -6.26 11.57 -2.00
N GLY A 135 -5.98 10.48 -1.28
CA GLY A 135 -4.71 10.24 -0.59
C GLY A 135 -4.57 10.97 0.75
N SER A 136 -5.33 12.03 1.03
CA SER A 136 -5.36 12.68 2.34
C SER A 136 -6.73 13.27 2.67
N SER A 137 -7.01 13.47 3.97
CA SER A 137 -8.30 14.04 4.44
C SER A 137 -8.43 15.55 4.25
N VAL A 138 -7.38 16.24 3.88
CA VAL A 138 -7.35 17.72 3.78
C VAL A 138 -7.08 18.22 2.36
N GLN A 139 -6.72 17.32 1.44
CA GLN A 139 -6.33 17.67 0.08
C GLN A 139 -6.36 16.43 -0.81
N ASN A 140 -6.83 16.55 -2.04
CA ASN A 140 -6.68 15.49 -3.03
C ASN A 140 -5.32 15.62 -3.72
N ILE A 141 -4.30 14.93 -3.18
CA ILE A 141 -2.92 15.03 -3.66
C ILE A 141 -2.76 14.51 -5.10
N PHE A 142 -3.59 13.54 -5.52
CA PHE A 142 -3.55 12.96 -6.87
C PHE A 142 -4.09 13.94 -7.91
N GLU A 143 -5.22 14.60 -7.61
CA GLU A 143 -5.81 15.62 -8.49
C GLU A 143 -4.95 16.88 -8.57
N ASP A 144 -4.41 17.33 -7.46
CA ASP A 144 -3.57 18.54 -7.43
C ASP A 144 -2.28 18.32 -8.22
N ALA A 145 -1.67 17.13 -8.14
CA ALA A 145 -0.54 16.78 -8.97
C ALA A 145 -0.92 16.68 -10.48
N TYR A 146 -2.12 16.19 -10.80
CA TYR A 146 -2.60 16.16 -12.18
C TYR A 146 -2.77 17.56 -12.75
N ARG A 147 -3.43 18.47 -12.02
CA ARG A 147 -3.67 19.86 -12.46
C ARG A 147 -2.37 20.64 -12.58
N ASP A 148 -1.36 20.30 -11.79
CA ASP A 148 -0.04 20.93 -11.77
C ASP A 148 -0.04 22.46 -11.52
N GLU A 149 -1.12 22.98 -10.93
CA GLU A 149 -1.30 24.41 -10.65
C GLU A 149 -0.67 24.83 -9.31
N LEU A 150 -0.61 23.89 -8.34
CA LEU A 150 -0.13 24.14 -6.98
C LEU A 150 1.30 23.61 -6.81
N PRO A 151 2.30 24.45 -6.47
CA PRO A 151 3.63 23.96 -6.17
C PRO A 151 3.63 23.05 -4.93
N LEU A 152 4.47 22.03 -4.92
CA LEU A 152 4.51 20.99 -3.86
C LEU A 152 4.67 21.60 -2.48
N CYS A 153 5.47 22.68 -2.33
CA CYS A 153 5.66 23.38 -1.04
C CYS A 153 4.39 24.08 -0.51
N ARG A 154 3.31 24.12 -1.29
CA ARG A 154 2.00 24.65 -0.89
C ARG A 154 0.98 23.56 -0.58
N TYR A 155 1.35 22.30 -0.70
CA TYR A 155 0.46 21.22 -0.28
C TYR A 155 0.20 21.34 1.23
N LYS A 156 -1.03 21.05 1.64
CA LYS A 156 -1.43 21.09 3.06
C LYS A 156 -0.76 20.00 3.90
N VAL A 157 -0.30 18.95 3.22
CA VAL A 157 0.49 17.87 3.82
C VAL A 157 1.81 17.78 3.08
N LEU A 158 2.91 18.04 3.82
CA LEU A 158 4.27 17.99 3.29
C LEU A 158 5.05 16.89 4.01
N LYS A 159 4.77 15.66 3.62
CA LYS A 159 5.47 14.49 4.11
C LYS A 159 5.99 13.72 2.88
N ALA A 160 7.19 14.08 2.45
CA ALA A 160 7.74 13.68 1.15
C ALA A 160 7.70 12.17 0.93
N TYR A 161 8.14 11.38 1.92
CA TYR A 161 8.24 9.94 1.79
C TYR A 161 6.86 9.29 1.62
N GLU A 162 5.90 9.67 2.46
CA GLU A 162 4.55 9.12 2.40
C GLU A 162 3.80 9.56 1.13
N ILE A 163 4.01 10.80 0.67
CA ILE A 163 3.45 11.27 -0.60
C ILE A 163 4.01 10.44 -1.76
N ILE A 164 5.33 10.28 -1.85
CA ILE A 164 5.97 9.50 -2.91
C ILE A 164 5.41 8.08 -2.93
N SER A 165 5.31 7.45 -1.76
CA SER A 165 4.75 6.09 -1.63
C SER A 165 3.29 5.97 -2.11
N CYS A 166 2.47 7.02 -1.95
CA CYS A 166 1.13 7.03 -2.54
C CYS A 166 1.18 7.06 -4.07
N PHE A 167 2.16 7.74 -4.66
CA PHE A 167 2.32 7.84 -6.11
C PHE A 167 2.98 6.61 -6.74
N GLU A 168 3.77 5.83 -5.98
CA GLU A 168 4.19 4.48 -6.37
C GLU A 168 2.95 3.61 -6.61
N GLY A 169 2.03 3.57 -5.65
CA GLY A 169 0.75 2.87 -5.81
C GLY A 169 -0.13 3.43 -6.93
N LEU A 170 -0.13 4.76 -7.15
CA LEU A 170 -0.89 5.37 -8.23
C LEU A 170 -0.37 4.95 -9.62
N LEU A 171 0.93 4.75 -9.78
CA LEU A 171 1.52 4.21 -11.00
C LEU A 171 1.10 2.77 -11.24
N GLU A 172 1.08 1.93 -10.20
CA GLU A 172 0.57 0.57 -10.32
C GLU A 172 -0.93 0.55 -10.67
N TYR A 173 -1.71 1.46 -10.11
CA TYR A 173 -3.12 1.64 -10.48
C TYR A 173 -3.29 2.07 -11.94
N TYR A 174 -2.43 2.99 -12.44
CA TYR A 174 -2.41 3.33 -13.86
C TYR A 174 -2.08 2.12 -14.74
N ARG A 175 -1.08 1.31 -14.37
CA ARG A 175 -0.69 0.09 -15.12
C ARG A 175 -1.84 -0.90 -15.29
N ALA A 176 -2.70 -0.99 -14.27
CA ALA A 176 -3.88 -1.86 -14.31
C ALA A 176 -5.05 -1.28 -15.11
N THR A 177 -5.26 0.03 -15.02
CA THR A 177 -6.49 0.68 -15.54
C THR A 177 -6.32 1.37 -16.88
N GLY A 178 -5.08 1.73 -17.26
CA GLY A 178 -4.79 2.54 -18.44
C GLY A 178 -5.30 3.98 -18.35
N ILE A 179 -5.75 4.45 -17.19
CA ILE A 179 -6.28 5.83 -17.02
C ILE A 179 -5.13 6.83 -17.04
N GLU A 180 -4.86 7.42 -18.20
CA GLU A 180 -3.72 8.29 -18.49
C GLU A 180 -3.54 9.45 -17.50
N LYS A 181 -4.63 9.95 -16.95
CA LYS A 181 -4.64 10.98 -15.91
C LYS A 181 -3.67 10.66 -14.76
N TRP A 182 -3.63 9.41 -14.32
CA TRP A 182 -2.83 9.02 -13.17
C TRP A 182 -1.33 8.91 -13.48
N ARG A 183 -0.99 8.56 -14.71
CA ARG A 183 0.38 8.64 -15.21
C ARG A 183 0.87 10.09 -15.25
N VAL A 184 0.05 10.98 -15.78
CA VAL A 184 0.37 12.42 -15.84
C VAL A 184 0.55 12.99 -14.43
N SER A 185 -0.34 12.64 -13.51
CA SER A 185 -0.25 13.03 -12.09
C SER A 185 1.10 12.64 -11.47
N ALA A 186 1.52 11.39 -11.64
CA ALA A 186 2.79 10.90 -11.10
C ALA A 186 4.02 11.58 -11.75
N ILE A 187 3.99 11.82 -13.07
CA ILE A 187 5.05 12.53 -13.77
C ILE A 187 5.19 13.97 -13.27
N ASN A 188 4.07 14.67 -13.08
CA ASN A 188 4.06 16.05 -12.60
C ASN A 188 4.64 16.13 -11.18
N LEU A 189 4.24 15.22 -10.28
CA LEU A 189 4.85 15.16 -8.95
C LEU A 189 6.37 14.94 -9.06
N GLY A 190 6.81 13.95 -9.83
CA GLY A 190 8.23 13.63 -9.98
C GLY A 190 9.06 14.80 -10.51
N ARG A 191 8.50 15.63 -11.39
CA ARG A 191 9.15 16.86 -11.89
C ARG A 191 9.32 17.93 -10.80
N ARG A 192 8.41 17.97 -9.82
CA ARG A 192 8.43 18.97 -8.74
C ARG A 192 9.30 18.59 -7.54
N ILE A 193 9.76 17.35 -7.46
CA ILE A 193 10.68 16.86 -6.41
C ILE A 193 12.15 17.13 -6.76
N ARG A 194 12.46 17.48 -8.00
CA ARG A 194 13.83 17.74 -8.50
C ARG A 194 14.37 19.09 -8.08
#